data_6e8ba0504eb30c0ce4fa14125b413563
#
_entry.id   6e8ba0504eb30c0ce4fa14125b413563
#
_cell.length_a   1.000
_cell.length_b   1.000
_cell.length_c   1.000
_cell.angle_alpha   90.00
_cell.angle_beta   90.00
_cell.angle_gamma   90.00
#
_symmetry.space_group_name_H-M   'P 1'
#
loop_
_entity.id
_entity.type
_entity.pdbx_description
1 polymer ?
#
loop_
_entity_poly.entity_id
_entity_poly.type
_entity_poly.pdbx_seq_one_letter_code
_entity_poly.pdbx_strand_id
1 'polypeptide(L)'
;PGHGADDFIVGKKYGLDVLCPVDSKGYMTKEAGEFEGLFYEACNDQVIARLTELNSLLRDDPIVHSYPHDWRTKKPIIFRATPQWFASIKNFKEDILKAIESVEWVPAWGETRIANMIKDRDDWCISRQRVWGVPIPVFYAEDETAILDKDIINHVADIVEKEGTNAWFNKDAKDLLPEGYTHPGSPNGKFTKETDIMDVWFDSGSSHQASLKATYGVYPADVYLEGSDQYRGWFNSSISTGVALTGEA
;
A
#
# COMPACT_ATOMS: atom_id res chain seq x y z
N PRO A 1 1.39 -8.74 18.20
CA PRO A 1 0.34 -7.75 17.84
C PRO A 1 0.07 -7.66 16.33
N GLY A 2 0.60 -8.58 15.51
CA GLY A 2 0.44 -8.56 14.04
C GLY A 2 -0.87 -9.14 13.49
N HIS A 3 -1.80 -9.61 14.33
CA HIS A 3 -3.02 -10.29 13.89
C HIS A 3 -4.32 -9.62 14.35
N GLY A 4 -4.25 -8.44 14.97
CA GLY A 4 -5.42 -7.67 15.38
C GLY A 4 -5.15 -6.18 15.30
N ALA A 5 -6.15 -5.39 14.88
CA ALA A 5 -6.00 -3.94 14.75
C ALA A 5 -5.74 -3.26 16.09
N ASP A 6 -6.51 -3.64 17.11
CA ASP A 6 -6.37 -3.06 18.45
C ASP A 6 -5.03 -3.44 19.09
N ASP A 7 -4.62 -4.71 18.96
CA ASP A 7 -3.31 -5.20 19.42
C ASP A 7 -2.16 -4.47 18.73
N PHE A 8 -2.30 -4.21 17.42
CA PHE A 8 -1.32 -3.46 16.64
C PHE A 8 -1.18 -2.02 17.13
N ILE A 9 -2.32 -1.33 17.36
CA ILE A 9 -2.33 0.06 17.86
C ILE A 9 -1.68 0.13 19.24
N VAL A 10 -2.05 -0.77 20.14
CA VAL A 10 -1.46 -0.84 21.50
C VAL A 10 0.02 -1.18 21.43
N GLY A 11 0.40 -2.19 20.63
CA GLY A 11 1.80 -2.56 20.44
C GLY A 11 2.65 -1.39 19.95
N LYS A 12 2.17 -0.68 18.93
CA LYS A 12 2.85 0.52 18.41
C LYS A 12 2.98 1.62 19.46
N LYS A 13 1.95 1.85 20.28
CA LYS A 13 1.96 2.85 21.37
C LYS A 13 3.04 2.56 22.42
N TYR A 14 3.30 1.29 22.70
CA TYR A 14 4.29 0.86 23.69
C TYR A 14 5.64 0.44 23.08
N GLY A 15 5.84 0.61 21.78
CA GLY A 15 7.10 0.28 21.11
C GLY A 15 7.40 -1.22 21.08
N LEU A 16 6.38 -2.07 21.05
CA LEU A 16 6.53 -3.51 20.93
C LEU A 16 6.77 -3.91 19.48
N ASP A 17 7.59 -4.93 19.28
CA ASP A 17 7.80 -5.52 17.95
C ASP A 17 6.50 -6.09 17.39
N VAL A 18 6.31 -5.93 16.09
CA VAL A 18 5.14 -6.46 15.39
C VAL A 18 5.39 -7.90 14.99
N LEU A 19 5.13 -8.83 15.89
CA LEU A 19 5.22 -10.26 15.60
C LEU A 19 4.00 -10.71 14.78
N CYS A 20 4.26 -11.28 13.60
CA CYS A 20 3.27 -11.81 12.68
C CYS A 20 3.69 -13.18 12.13
N PRO A 21 3.63 -14.25 12.94
CA PRO A 21 4.22 -15.55 12.64
C PRO A 21 3.43 -16.41 11.64
N VAL A 22 2.58 -15.81 10.82
CA VAL A 22 1.83 -16.53 9.77
C VAL A 22 2.24 -16.00 8.40
N ASP A 23 2.63 -16.89 7.50
CA ASP A 23 3.03 -16.56 6.15
C ASP A 23 1.84 -16.19 5.23
N SER A 24 2.12 -15.85 3.97
CA SER A 24 1.09 -15.49 2.98
C SER A 24 0.15 -16.63 2.59
N LYS A 25 0.49 -17.87 2.92
CA LYS A 25 -0.30 -19.07 2.65
C LYS A 25 -1.10 -19.55 3.86
N GLY A 26 -0.92 -18.89 5.01
CA GLY A 26 -1.61 -19.23 6.26
C GLY A 26 -0.86 -20.24 7.13
N TYR A 27 0.41 -20.52 6.85
CA TYR A 27 1.23 -21.42 7.66
C TYR A 27 2.07 -20.67 8.67
N MET A 28 2.25 -21.27 9.84
CA MET A 28 3.12 -20.75 10.87
C MET A 28 4.59 -20.76 10.43
N THR A 29 5.26 -19.63 10.58
CA THR A 29 6.68 -19.46 10.27
C THR A 29 7.56 -19.90 11.43
N LYS A 30 8.88 -19.84 11.25
CA LYS A 30 9.87 -20.11 12.32
C LYS A 30 9.68 -19.27 13.57
N GLU A 31 9.12 -18.07 13.42
CA GLU A 31 8.82 -17.20 14.56
C GLU A 31 7.74 -17.77 15.49
N ALA A 32 6.95 -18.72 15.03
CA ALA A 32 5.96 -19.44 15.84
C ALA A 32 6.57 -20.56 16.71
N GLY A 33 7.89 -20.81 16.60
CA GLY A 33 8.58 -21.80 17.40
C GLY A 33 8.04 -23.22 17.20
N GLU A 34 7.54 -23.85 18.27
CA GLU A 34 7.00 -25.22 18.25
C GLU A 34 5.81 -25.44 17.31
N PHE A 35 5.15 -24.37 16.85
CA PHE A 35 4.02 -24.41 15.93
C PHE A 35 4.43 -24.22 14.47
N GLU A 36 5.73 -24.10 14.15
CA GLU A 36 6.22 -23.94 12.78
C GLU A 36 5.64 -24.97 11.82
N GLY A 37 5.20 -24.52 10.64
CA GLY A 37 4.65 -25.37 9.58
C GLY A 37 3.20 -25.78 9.75
N LEU A 38 2.54 -25.46 10.84
CA LEU A 38 1.12 -25.73 11.02
C LEU A 38 0.28 -24.67 10.28
N PHE A 39 -0.85 -25.10 9.72
CA PHE A 39 -1.85 -24.17 9.22
C PHE A 39 -2.56 -23.48 10.39
N TYR A 40 -2.81 -22.19 10.29
CA TYR A 40 -3.25 -21.34 11.41
C TYR A 40 -4.51 -21.88 12.12
N GLU A 41 -5.49 -22.44 11.38
CA GLU A 41 -6.70 -23.05 11.98
C GLU A 41 -6.36 -24.30 12.81
N ALA A 42 -5.47 -25.14 12.29
CA ALA A 42 -5.05 -26.36 13.00
C ALA A 42 -4.15 -26.05 14.21
N CYS A 43 -3.57 -24.87 14.26
CA CYS A 43 -2.73 -24.40 15.36
C CYS A 43 -3.57 -24.09 16.63
N ASN A 44 -4.84 -23.70 16.49
CA ASN A 44 -5.66 -23.25 17.62
C ASN A 44 -5.74 -24.28 18.75
N ASP A 45 -6.07 -25.52 18.43
CA ASP A 45 -6.19 -26.59 19.42
C ASP A 45 -4.85 -26.89 20.12
N GLN A 46 -3.74 -26.80 19.37
CA GLN A 46 -2.40 -27.01 19.93
C GLN A 46 -1.98 -25.87 20.86
N VAL A 47 -2.32 -24.62 20.50
CA VAL A 47 -2.07 -23.46 21.37
C VAL A 47 -2.88 -23.57 22.66
N ILE A 48 -4.16 -23.97 22.59
CA ILE A 48 -5.00 -24.20 23.76
C ILE A 48 -4.41 -25.29 24.65
N ALA A 49 -4.00 -26.42 24.08
CA ALA A 49 -3.37 -27.51 24.80
C ALA A 49 -2.07 -27.02 25.50
N ARG A 50 -1.23 -26.28 24.77
CA ARG A 50 0.02 -25.77 25.32
C ARG A 50 -0.18 -24.77 26.45
N LEU A 51 -1.13 -23.86 26.32
CA LEU A 51 -1.48 -22.91 27.39
C LEU A 51 -2.02 -23.62 28.63
N THR A 52 -2.78 -24.71 28.42
CA THR A 52 -3.28 -25.56 29.52
C THR A 52 -2.13 -26.24 30.26
N GLU A 53 -1.19 -26.86 29.55
CA GLU A 53 0.02 -27.48 30.11
C GLU A 53 0.85 -26.48 30.96
N LEU A 54 0.95 -25.26 30.46
CA LEU A 54 1.71 -24.18 31.14
C LEU A 54 0.93 -23.53 32.30
N ASN A 55 -0.29 -23.98 32.59
CA ASN A 55 -1.22 -23.32 33.54
C ASN A 55 -1.43 -21.82 33.25
N SER A 56 -1.40 -21.44 31.98
CA SER A 56 -1.56 -20.06 31.50
C SER A 56 -2.92 -19.82 30.84
N LEU A 57 -3.71 -20.86 30.61
CA LEU A 57 -5.07 -20.74 30.07
C LEU A 57 -6.03 -20.40 31.20
N LEU A 58 -6.66 -19.23 31.11
CA LEU A 58 -7.70 -18.82 32.06
C LEU A 58 -9.07 -19.44 31.72
N ARG A 59 -9.43 -19.37 30.42
CA ARG A 59 -10.72 -19.85 29.92
C ARG A 59 -10.70 -19.97 28.41
N ASP A 60 -11.41 -20.96 27.90
CA ASP A 60 -11.71 -21.15 26.48
C ASP A 60 -13.22 -21.31 26.31
N ASP A 61 -13.87 -20.39 25.59
CA ASP A 61 -15.29 -20.41 25.34
C ASP A 61 -15.60 -20.22 23.85
N PRO A 62 -16.46 -21.05 23.26
CA PRO A 62 -16.94 -20.81 21.92
C PRO A 62 -17.86 -19.59 21.86
N ILE A 63 -17.62 -18.71 20.89
CA ILE A 63 -18.49 -17.56 20.63
C ILE A 63 -18.99 -17.59 19.19
N VAL A 64 -20.17 -17.03 18.96
CA VAL A 64 -20.73 -16.82 17.63
C VAL A 64 -20.81 -15.32 17.38
N HIS A 65 -20.11 -14.83 16.35
CA HIS A 65 -20.11 -13.43 15.99
C HIS A 65 -19.99 -13.25 14.47
N SER A 66 -20.24 -12.03 13.98
CA SER A 66 -19.99 -11.68 12.58
C SER A 66 -18.49 -11.65 12.33
N TYR A 67 -18.04 -12.35 11.29
CA TYR A 67 -16.63 -12.42 10.92
C TYR A 67 -16.45 -12.21 9.41
N PRO A 68 -15.44 -11.46 8.96
CA PRO A 68 -15.21 -11.22 7.53
C PRO A 68 -14.78 -12.49 6.80
N HIS A 69 -15.40 -12.71 5.64
CA HIS A 69 -15.09 -13.82 4.74
C HIS A 69 -14.65 -13.31 3.38
N ASP A 70 -13.75 -14.02 2.74
CA ASP A 70 -13.41 -13.77 1.35
C ASP A 70 -14.64 -13.93 0.46
N TRP A 71 -14.90 -12.93 -0.38
CA TRP A 71 -16.12 -12.89 -1.18
C TRP A 71 -16.18 -13.97 -2.27
N ARG A 72 -15.03 -14.50 -2.73
CA ARG A 72 -14.97 -15.59 -3.72
C ARG A 72 -15.04 -16.97 -3.08
N THR A 73 -14.14 -17.24 -2.15
CA THR A 73 -14.01 -18.56 -1.53
C THR A 73 -15.05 -18.80 -0.42
N LYS A 74 -15.66 -17.72 0.10
CA LYS A 74 -16.56 -17.73 1.25
C LYS A 74 -15.92 -18.28 2.54
N LYS A 75 -14.60 -18.36 2.58
CA LYS A 75 -13.86 -18.78 3.77
C LYS A 75 -13.52 -17.57 4.65
N PRO A 76 -13.40 -17.77 5.97
CA PRO A 76 -12.93 -16.71 6.86
C PRO A 76 -11.54 -16.24 6.45
N ILE A 77 -11.30 -14.95 6.59
CA ILE A 77 -9.97 -14.34 6.39
C ILE A 77 -9.22 -14.25 7.70
N ILE A 78 -7.91 -13.97 7.64
CA ILE A 78 -7.13 -13.59 8.81
C ILE A 78 -6.57 -12.18 8.63
N PHE A 79 -6.39 -11.50 9.76
CA PHE A 79 -5.67 -10.24 9.79
C PHE A 79 -4.18 -10.51 9.92
N ARG A 80 -3.37 -9.86 9.10
CA ARG A 80 -1.91 -9.96 9.11
C ARG A 80 -1.30 -8.57 8.93
N ALA A 81 -0.39 -8.21 9.81
CA ALA A 81 0.49 -7.08 9.56
C ALA A 81 1.51 -7.48 8.48
N THR A 82 1.57 -6.68 7.42
CA THR A 82 2.53 -6.87 6.32
C THR A 82 3.21 -5.54 6.01
N PRO A 83 4.49 -5.53 5.62
CA PRO A 83 5.12 -4.33 5.10
C PRO A 83 4.35 -3.81 3.90
N GLN A 84 4.09 -2.50 3.86
CA GLN A 84 3.35 -1.85 2.79
C GLN A 84 3.96 -0.49 2.50
N TRP A 85 3.81 -0.02 1.26
CA TRP A 85 4.15 1.34 0.88
C TRP A 85 2.98 2.29 1.13
N PHE A 86 3.26 3.39 1.82
CA PHE A 86 2.28 4.43 2.11
C PHE A 86 2.74 5.76 1.53
N ALA A 87 1.85 6.43 0.79
CA ALA A 87 2.02 7.82 0.45
C ALA A 87 1.44 8.67 1.58
N SER A 88 2.29 9.46 2.23
CA SER A 88 1.83 10.35 3.30
C SER A 88 1.09 11.54 2.73
N ILE A 89 -0.16 11.70 3.14
CA ILE A 89 -1.02 12.83 2.76
C ILE A 89 -0.89 13.98 3.75
N LYS A 90 -0.38 13.73 4.94
CA LYS A 90 -0.34 14.69 6.06
C LYS A 90 0.35 16.00 5.69
N ASN A 91 1.44 15.93 4.93
CA ASN A 91 2.27 17.09 4.64
C ASN A 91 1.63 18.09 3.67
N PHE A 92 0.64 17.66 2.87
CA PHE A 92 -0.04 18.50 1.88
C PHE A 92 -1.58 18.43 1.99
N LYS A 93 -2.11 17.90 3.09
CA LYS A 93 -3.56 17.83 3.35
C LYS A 93 -4.23 19.20 3.29
N GLU A 94 -3.60 20.21 3.88
CA GLU A 94 -4.10 21.58 3.86
C GLU A 94 -4.10 22.17 2.44
N ASP A 95 -3.14 21.82 1.61
CA ASP A 95 -3.10 22.29 0.23
C ASP A 95 -4.19 21.62 -0.62
N ILE A 96 -4.49 20.32 -0.36
CA ILE A 96 -5.64 19.66 -0.99
C ILE A 96 -6.95 20.36 -0.57
N LEU A 97 -7.11 20.72 0.70
CA LEU A 97 -8.33 21.41 1.17
C LEU A 97 -8.49 22.77 0.52
N LYS A 98 -7.41 23.54 0.37
CA LYS A 98 -7.44 24.82 -0.38
C LYS A 98 -7.76 24.61 -1.86
N ALA A 99 -7.22 23.56 -2.49
CA ALA A 99 -7.53 23.25 -3.88
C ALA A 99 -9.01 22.89 -4.07
N ILE A 100 -9.61 22.17 -3.11
CA ILE A 100 -11.06 21.89 -3.12
C ILE A 100 -11.90 23.17 -3.13
N GLU A 101 -11.50 24.19 -2.36
CA GLU A 101 -12.20 25.49 -2.29
C GLU A 101 -12.12 26.26 -3.62
N SER A 102 -11.11 25.99 -4.46
CA SER A 102 -10.94 26.65 -5.76
C SER A 102 -11.79 26.05 -6.89
N VAL A 103 -12.41 24.89 -6.66
CA VAL A 103 -13.21 24.16 -7.65
C VAL A 103 -14.69 24.54 -7.54
N GLU A 104 -15.34 24.80 -8.67
CA GLU A 104 -16.80 24.92 -8.74
C GLU A 104 -17.46 23.54 -8.67
N TRP A 105 -18.13 23.25 -7.57
CA TRP A 105 -18.79 21.96 -7.33
C TRP A 105 -20.24 21.95 -7.79
N VAL A 106 -20.57 21.04 -8.69
CA VAL A 106 -21.95 20.83 -9.15
C VAL A 106 -22.34 19.37 -8.91
N PRO A 107 -23.21 19.08 -7.95
CA PRO A 107 -23.91 20.00 -7.03
C PRO A 107 -22.99 20.54 -5.91
N ALA A 108 -23.32 21.69 -5.34
CA ALA A 108 -22.50 22.41 -4.36
C ALA A 108 -22.16 21.59 -3.08
N TRP A 109 -22.99 20.64 -2.67
CA TRP A 109 -22.70 19.76 -1.52
C TRP A 109 -21.46 18.86 -1.74
N GLY A 110 -21.00 18.74 -2.99
CA GLY A 110 -19.80 18.00 -3.36
C GLY A 110 -18.55 18.49 -2.64
N GLU A 111 -18.41 19.81 -2.50
CA GLU A 111 -17.29 20.44 -1.77
C GLU A 111 -17.19 19.92 -0.33
N THR A 112 -18.29 20.02 0.43
CA THR A 112 -18.31 19.55 1.81
C THR A 112 -18.01 18.05 1.90
N ARG A 113 -18.51 17.27 0.96
CA ARG A 113 -18.31 15.81 0.96
C ARG A 113 -16.87 15.43 0.73
N ILE A 114 -16.19 16.00 -0.27
CA ILE A 114 -14.79 15.70 -0.55
C ILE A 114 -13.89 16.25 0.56
N ALA A 115 -14.16 17.46 1.05
CA ALA A 115 -13.38 18.07 2.13
C ALA A 115 -13.38 17.21 3.40
N ASN A 116 -14.56 16.69 3.80
CA ASN A 116 -14.65 15.80 4.97
C ASN A 116 -13.89 14.51 4.73
N MET A 117 -13.95 13.92 3.54
CA MET A 117 -13.18 12.70 3.22
C MET A 117 -11.66 12.93 3.27
N ILE A 118 -11.19 14.11 2.87
CA ILE A 118 -9.75 14.45 2.96
C ILE A 118 -9.35 14.73 4.41
N LYS A 119 -10.18 15.43 5.19
CA LYS A 119 -9.90 15.68 6.62
C LYS A 119 -9.71 14.40 7.41
N ASP A 120 -10.58 13.42 7.16
CA ASP A 120 -10.57 12.13 7.85
C ASP A 120 -9.60 11.12 7.23
N ARG A 121 -8.92 11.46 6.13
CA ARG A 121 -8.05 10.54 5.42
C ARG A 121 -6.73 10.36 6.14
N ASP A 122 -6.38 9.10 6.37
CA ASP A 122 -5.04 8.68 6.75
C ASP A 122 -4.10 8.58 5.53
N ASP A 123 -2.85 8.19 5.78
CA ASP A 123 -1.87 7.92 4.73
C ASP A 123 -2.42 6.88 3.73
N TRP A 124 -2.12 7.06 2.47
CA TRP A 124 -2.63 6.20 1.41
C TRP A 124 -1.72 4.98 1.23
N CYS A 125 -2.19 3.79 1.60
CA CYS A 125 -1.51 2.55 1.24
C CYS A 125 -1.56 2.36 -0.28
N ILE A 126 -0.43 2.59 -0.96
CA ILE A 126 -0.34 2.54 -2.42
C ILE A 126 0.11 1.20 -2.98
N SER A 127 0.69 0.32 -2.15
CA SER A 127 1.14 -1.01 -2.59
C SER A 127 0.01 -2.03 -2.66
N ARG A 128 0.08 -2.90 -3.68
CA ARG A 128 -0.85 -4.01 -3.87
C ARG A 128 -0.10 -5.26 -4.30
N GLN A 129 -0.46 -6.39 -3.69
CA GLN A 129 0.07 -7.71 -4.01
C GLN A 129 -0.78 -8.32 -5.13
N ARG A 130 -0.56 -7.84 -6.37
CA ARG A 130 -1.26 -8.27 -7.58
C ARG A 130 -0.27 -8.45 -8.73
N VAL A 131 -0.64 -9.27 -9.71
CA VAL A 131 0.22 -9.55 -10.88
C VAL A 131 0.05 -8.49 -11.97
N TRP A 132 -1.12 -7.87 -12.08
CA TRP A 132 -1.44 -6.89 -13.09
C TRP A 132 -1.52 -5.47 -12.48
N GLY A 133 -0.67 -4.58 -12.98
CA GLY A 133 -0.64 -3.17 -12.59
C GLY A 133 0.70 -2.51 -12.86
N VAL A 134 0.81 -1.22 -12.53
CA VAL A 134 2.05 -0.46 -12.66
C VAL A 134 2.98 -0.80 -11.48
N PRO A 135 4.23 -1.21 -11.72
CA PRO A 135 5.16 -1.56 -10.65
C PRO A 135 5.56 -0.33 -9.82
N ILE A 136 5.88 -0.56 -8.55
CA ILE A 136 6.50 0.45 -7.69
C ILE A 136 8.01 0.45 -7.96
N PRO A 137 8.60 1.53 -8.50
CA PRO A 137 10.01 1.55 -8.95
C PRO A 137 10.97 1.76 -7.78
N VAL A 138 10.97 0.83 -6.83
CA VAL A 138 11.84 0.83 -5.64
C VAL A 138 12.79 -0.35 -5.70
N PHE A 139 14.05 -0.10 -5.36
CA PHE A 139 15.06 -1.13 -5.18
C PHE A 139 15.42 -1.27 -3.71
N TYR A 140 15.98 -2.42 -3.37
CA TYR A 140 16.52 -2.67 -2.04
C TYR A 140 17.99 -3.04 -2.14
N ALA A 141 18.77 -2.47 -1.23
CA ALA A 141 20.16 -2.83 -1.03
C ALA A 141 20.29 -4.20 -0.32
N GLU A 142 21.50 -4.74 -0.21
CA GLU A 142 21.77 -6.02 0.47
C GLU A 142 21.41 -5.98 1.96
N ASP A 143 21.47 -4.81 2.58
CA ASP A 143 21.06 -4.56 3.97
C ASP A 143 19.55 -4.25 4.14
N GLU A 144 18.75 -4.54 3.09
CA GLU A 144 17.32 -4.27 3.02
C GLU A 144 16.92 -2.76 3.02
N THR A 145 17.88 -1.86 2.93
CA THR A 145 17.59 -0.42 2.79
C THR A 145 16.85 -0.15 1.49
N ALA A 146 15.68 0.47 1.58
CA ALA A 146 14.91 0.88 0.42
C ALA A 146 15.53 2.09 -0.27
N ILE A 147 15.70 2.02 -1.58
CA ILE A 147 16.31 3.05 -2.42
C ILE A 147 15.18 3.83 -3.10
N LEU A 148 14.90 5.03 -2.58
CA LEU A 148 13.94 5.99 -3.09
C LEU A 148 14.70 7.19 -3.63
N ASP A 149 15.33 7.04 -4.79
CA ASP A 149 16.09 8.07 -5.45
C ASP A 149 15.37 8.54 -6.71
N LYS A 150 15.22 9.88 -6.84
CA LYS A 150 14.50 10.49 -7.97
C LYS A 150 15.15 10.18 -9.31
N ASP A 151 16.47 10.17 -9.37
CA ASP A 151 17.19 9.96 -10.64
C ASP A 151 17.07 8.50 -11.07
N ILE A 152 17.09 7.57 -10.12
CA ILE A 152 16.83 6.15 -10.38
C ILE A 152 15.38 5.93 -10.85
N ILE A 153 14.41 6.57 -10.21
CA ILE A 153 13.00 6.47 -10.60
C ILE A 153 12.80 7.01 -12.02
N ASN A 154 13.41 8.14 -12.36
CA ASN A 154 13.37 8.69 -13.70
C ASN A 154 14.06 7.77 -14.72
N HIS A 155 15.20 7.20 -14.39
CA HIS A 155 15.88 6.22 -15.25
C HIS A 155 15.01 5.00 -15.55
N VAL A 156 14.29 4.49 -14.55
CA VAL A 156 13.32 3.40 -14.74
C VAL A 156 12.14 3.87 -15.61
N ALA A 157 11.67 5.10 -15.43
CA ALA A 157 10.60 5.67 -16.25
C ALA A 157 11.03 5.76 -17.73
N ASP A 158 12.27 6.15 -18.03
CA ASP A 158 12.82 6.18 -19.39
C ASP A 158 12.89 4.78 -20.02
N ILE A 159 13.17 3.75 -19.23
CA ILE A 159 13.15 2.36 -19.71
C ILE A 159 11.71 1.94 -20.00
N VAL A 160 10.77 2.24 -19.09
CA VAL A 160 9.36 1.91 -19.23
C VAL A 160 8.72 2.64 -20.42
N GLU A 161 9.11 3.88 -20.69
CA GLU A 161 8.66 4.63 -21.88
C GLU A 161 9.02 3.92 -23.19
N LYS A 162 10.20 3.31 -23.24
CA LYS A 162 10.72 2.62 -24.45
C LYS A 162 10.23 1.19 -24.59
N GLU A 163 10.15 0.47 -23.48
CA GLU A 163 9.97 -1.00 -23.47
C GLU A 163 8.63 -1.43 -22.84
N GLY A 164 7.88 -0.51 -22.23
CA GLY A 164 6.67 -0.78 -21.48
C GLY A 164 6.94 -1.28 -20.05
N THR A 165 5.89 -1.34 -19.24
CA THR A 165 5.97 -1.73 -17.81
C THR A 165 6.46 -3.16 -17.59
N ASN A 166 6.32 -4.04 -18.59
CA ASN A 166 6.84 -5.41 -18.52
C ASN A 166 8.36 -5.47 -18.35
N ALA A 167 9.09 -4.42 -18.70
CA ALA A 167 10.54 -4.32 -18.47
C ALA A 167 10.88 -4.54 -16.99
N TRP A 168 10.05 -3.97 -16.07
CA TRP A 168 10.25 -4.15 -14.64
C TRP A 168 10.20 -5.61 -14.20
N PHE A 169 9.30 -6.40 -14.75
CA PHE A 169 9.13 -7.81 -14.38
C PHE A 169 10.13 -8.75 -15.06
N ASN A 170 10.53 -8.42 -16.30
CA ASN A 170 11.34 -9.28 -17.14
C ASN A 170 12.86 -9.09 -16.97
N LYS A 171 13.31 -7.93 -16.46
CA LYS A 171 14.73 -7.62 -16.28
C LYS A 171 15.17 -7.81 -14.82
N ASP A 172 16.42 -8.14 -14.59
CA ASP A 172 17.00 -8.14 -13.26
C ASP A 172 17.18 -6.71 -12.72
N ALA A 173 17.27 -6.56 -11.39
CA ALA A 173 17.46 -5.25 -10.75
C ALA A 173 18.68 -4.49 -11.32
N LYS A 174 19.79 -5.19 -11.55
CA LYS A 174 21.02 -4.62 -12.12
C LYS A 174 20.86 -4.02 -13.51
N ASP A 175 19.91 -4.55 -14.32
CA ASP A 175 19.67 -4.12 -15.70
C ASP A 175 18.66 -2.94 -15.76
N LEU A 176 18.04 -2.63 -14.63
CA LEU A 176 17.12 -1.52 -14.42
C LEU A 176 17.76 -0.35 -13.67
N LEU A 177 18.94 -0.56 -13.07
CA LEU A 177 19.72 0.49 -12.44
C LEU A 177 20.69 1.14 -13.46
N PRO A 178 21.07 2.40 -13.27
CA PRO A 178 22.09 3.04 -14.08
C PRO A 178 23.41 2.25 -14.07
N GLU A 179 24.12 2.24 -15.21
CA GLU A 179 25.42 1.56 -15.32
C GLU A 179 26.40 2.06 -14.25
N GLY A 180 27.03 1.12 -13.53
CA GLY A 180 27.98 1.46 -12.47
C GLY A 180 27.36 1.98 -11.18
N TYR A 181 26.03 1.88 -11.02
CA TYR A 181 25.39 2.31 -9.78
C TYR A 181 25.90 1.55 -8.56
N THR A 182 26.19 2.29 -7.49
CA THR A 182 26.66 1.77 -6.21
C THR A 182 25.86 2.36 -5.07
N HIS A 183 25.68 1.58 -4.00
CA HIS A 183 25.01 2.02 -2.79
C HIS A 183 25.74 1.50 -1.55
N PRO A 184 25.90 2.30 -0.48
CA PRO A 184 26.62 1.85 0.75
C PRO A 184 26.06 0.57 1.36
N GLY A 185 24.73 0.37 1.31
CA GLY A 185 24.06 -0.83 1.78
C GLY A 185 24.24 -2.07 0.89
N SER A 186 24.92 -1.93 -0.27
CA SER A 186 25.19 -3.03 -1.21
C SER A 186 26.70 -3.13 -1.51
N PRO A 187 27.52 -3.55 -0.56
CA PRO A 187 28.97 -3.61 -0.76
C PRO A 187 29.41 -4.61 -1.84
N ASN A 188 28.58 -5.59 -2.18
CA ASN A 188 28.83 -6.55 -3.24
C ASN A 188 28.08 -6.23 -4.55
N GLY A 189 27.42 -5.07 -4.63
CA GLY A 189 26.68 -4.63 -5.80
C GLY A 189 25.43 -5.45 -6.11
N LYS A 190 24.86 -6.11 -5.10
CA LYS A 190 23.61 -6.86 -5.26
C LYS A 190 22.42 -5.98 -4.87
N PHE A 191 21.41 -6.03 -5.71
CA PHE A 191 20.16 -5.30 -5.50
C PHE A 191 18.99 -6.22 -5.77
N THR A 192 17.90 -6.01 -5.03
CA THR A 192 16.60 -6.57 -5.34
C THR A 192 15.63 -5.45 -5.69
N LYS A 193 14.47 -5.77 -6.21
CA LYS A 193 13.46 -4.79 -6.61
C LYS A 193 12.13 -5.14 -5.97
N GLU A 194 11.30 -4.11 -5.80
CA GLU A 194 9.95 -4.26 -5.31
C GLU A 194 9.12 -5.16 -6.24
N THR A 195 8.30 -6.00 -5.67
CA THR A 195 7.39 -6.90 -6.40
C THR A 195 5.95 -6.45 -6.37
N ASP A 196 5.60 -5.55 -5.45
CA ASP A 196 4.29 -4.96 -5.36
C ASP A 196 4.03 -3.98 -6.52
N ILE A 197 2.77 -3.83 -6.86
CA ILE A 197 2.30 -2.86 -7.84
C ILE A 197 1.60 -1.69 -7.16
N MET A 198 1.44 -0.60 -7.87
CA MET A 198 0.68 0.56 -7.39
C MET A 198 -0.82 0.23 -7.31
N ASP A 199 -1.49 0.87 -6.37
CA ASP A 199 -2.95 0.93 -6.34
C ASP A 199 -3.48 1.51 -7.67
N VAL A 200 -4.43 0.85 -8.29
CA VAL A 200 -5.07 1.30 -9.53
C VAL A 200 -5.67 2.72 -9.41
N TRP A 201 -5.99 3.15 -8.18
CA TRP A 201 -6.44 4.53 -7.93
C TRP A 201 -5.29 5.55 -8.07
N PHE A 202 -4.03 5.13 -7.94
CA PHE A 202 -2.89 5.98 -8.29
C PHE A 202 -2.80 6.15 -9.80
N ASP A 203 -2.94 5.07 -10.57
CA ASP A 203 -2.91 5.10 -12.03
C ASP A 203 -4.05 5.98 -12.57
N SER A 204 -5.27 5.75 -12.11
CA SER A 204 -6.44 6.54 -12.52
C SER A 204 -6.37 7.99 -12.03
N GLY A 205 -5.88 8.20 -10.82
CA GLY A 205 -5.66 9.54 -10.26
C GLY A 205 -4.65 10.37 -11.03
N SER A 206 -3.71 9.71 -11.73
CA SER A 206 -2.68 10.37 -12.55
C SER A 206 -3.10 10.61 -14.00
N SER A 207 -4.34 10.28 -14.39
CA SER A 207 -4.85 10.41 -15.77
C SER A 207 -4.79 11.84 -16.31
N HIS A 208 -4.91 12.86 -15.44
CA HIS A 208 -4.76 14.26 -15.82
C HIS A 208 -3.35 14.57 -16.34
N GLN A 209 -2.29 13.92 -15.84
CA GLN A 209 -0.93 14.05 -16.35
C GLN A 209 -0.73 13.17 -17.59
N ALA A 210 -1.07 11.88 -17.49
CA ALA A 210 -0.79 10.89 -18.54
C ALA A 210 -1.61 11.09 -19.82
N SER A 211 -2.84 11.57 -19.70
CA SER A 211 -3.74 11.76 -20.85
C SER A 211 -3.90 13.24 -21.19
N LEU A 212 -4.46 14.02 -20.26
CA LEU A 212 -4.86 15.40 -20.55
C LEU A 212 -3.66 16.28 -20.88
N LYS A 213 -2.69 16.35 -19.98
CA LYS A 213 -1.50 17.18 -20.14
C LYS A 213 -0.54 16.64 -21.22
N ALA A 214 -0.24 15.34 -21.18
CA ALA A 214 0.72 14.74 -22.11
C ALA A 214 0.21 14.72 -23.56
N THR A 215 -1.10 14.48 -23.77
CA THR A 215 -1.69 14.38 -25.11
C THR A 215 -2.15 15.72 -25.66
N TYR A 216 -2.76 16.55 -24.83
CA TYR A 216 -3.43 17.79 -25.28
C TYR A 216 -2.77 19.06 -24.77
N GLY A 217 -1.79 18.96 -23.88
CA GLY A 217 -1.11 20.13 -23.30
C GLY A 217 -2.01 20.97 -22.36
N VAL A 218 -3.12 20.41 -21.90
CA VAL A 218 -4.11 21.08 -21.06
C VAL A 218 -3.98 20.62 -19.62
N TYR A 219 -3.93 21.57 -18.70
CA TYR A 219 -4.00 21.33 -17.25
C TYR A 219 -4.23 22.70 -16.55
N PRO A 220 -5.08 22.76 -15.52
CA PRO A 220 -6.04 21.74 -15.07
C PRO A 220 -7.18 21.48 -16.06
N ALA A 221 -8.03 20.50 -15.79
CA ALA A 221 -9.22 20.22 -16.59
C ALA A 221 -10.31 21.27 -16.32
N ASP A 222 -10.99 21.74 -17.37
CA ASP A 222 -12.12 22.67 -17.24
C ASP A 222 -13.34 22.00 -16.61
N VAL A 223 -13.55 20.71 -16.88
CA VAL A 223 -14.66 19.90 -16.38
C VAL A 223 -14.18 18.51 -16.01
N TYR A 224 -14.54 18.08 -14.80
CA TYR A 224 -14.27 16.75 -14.29
C TYR A 224 -15.59 16.10 -13.86
N LEU A 225 -16.10 15.16 -14.67
CA LEU A 225 -17.48 14.66 -14.55
C LEU A 225 -17.52 13.19 -14.18
N GLU A 226 -18.16 12.90 -13.04
CA GLU A 226 -18.41 11.55 -12.57
C GLU A 226 -19.61 11.44 -11.63
N GLY A 227 -19.98 10.22 -11.29
CA GLY A 227 -21.00 9.92 -10.29
C GLY A 227 -20.56 10.23 -8.85
N SER A 228 -21.51 10.35 -7.96
CA SER A 228 -21.27 10.73 -6.54
C SER A 228 -20.51 9.68 -5.72
N ASP A 229 -20.37 8.45 -6.20
CA ASP A 229 -19.54 7.40 -5.61
C ASP A 229 -18.05 7.70 -5.77
N GLN A 230 -17.65 8.49 -6.78
CA GLN A 230 -16.26 8.83 -7.10
C GLN A 230 -15.60 9.81 -6.12
N TYR A 231 -16.33 10.37 -5.17
CA TYR A 231 -15.73 11.06 -4.04
C TYR A 231 -14.81 10.15 -3.21
N ARG A 232 -15.04 8.83 -3.22
CA ARG A 232 -14.14 7.80 -2.65
C ARG A 232 -13.27 7.09 -3.68
N GLY A 233 -13.28 7.53 -4.90
CA GLY A 233 -12.54 6.94 -5.99
C GLY A 233 -11.73 7.99 -6.74
N TRP A 234 -12.07 8.18 -8.00
CA TRP A 234 -11.31 9.00 -8.93
C TRP A 234 -11.18 10.47 -8.51
N PHE A 235 -12.20 11.11 -7.99
CA PHE A 235 -12.09 12.49 -7.51
C PHE A 235 -11.04 12.63 -6.39
N ASN A 236 -11.07 11.72 -5.42
CA ASN A 236 -10.14 11.75 -4.31
C ASN A 236 -8.69 11.46 -4.74
N SER A 237 -8.48 10.45 -5.58
CA SER A 237 -7.15 10.11 -6.08
C SER A 237 -6.60 11.20 -7.00
N SER A 238 -7.42 11.76 -7.90
CA SER A 238 -6.99 12.81 -8.84
C SER A 238 -6.59 14.10 -8.14
N ILE A 239 -7.40 14.60 -7.22
CA ILE A 239 -7.03 15.82 -6.49
C ILE A 239 -5.79 15.61 -5.63
N SER A 240 -5.64 14.41 -5.02
CA SER A 240 -4.45 14.10 -4.23
C SER A 240 -3.18 14.06 -5.08
N THR A 241 -3.20 13.41 -6.25
CA THR A 241 -2.05 13.35 -7.16
C THR A 241 -1.81 14.69 -7.86
N GLY A 242 -2.87 15.42 -8.23
CA GLY A 242 -2.79 16.74 -8.83
C GLY A 242 -2.08 17.73 -7.92
N VAL A 243 -2.58 17.89 -6.71
CA VAL A 243 -1.98 18.81 -5.71
C VAL A 243 -0.56 18.40 -5.34
N ALA A 244 -0.29 17.08 -5.18
CA ALA A 244 1.07 16.61 -4.88
C ALA A 244 2.08 16.95 -5.98
N LEU A 245 1.66 16.97 -7.26
CA LEU A 245 2.53 17.21 -8.41
C LEU A 245 2.64 18.68 -8.81
N THR A 246 1.56 19.43 -8.68
CA THR A 246 1.45 20.78 -9.26
C THR A 246 1.07 21.86 -8.24
N GLY A 247 0.53 21.48 -7.10
CA GLY A 247 -0.06 22.41 -6.12
C GLY A 247 -1.51 22.83 -6.45
N GLU A 248 -2.09 22.33 -7.54
CA GLU A 248 -3.40 22.72 -8.05
C GLU A 248 -4.36 21.52 -8.16
N ALA A 249 -5.70 21.80 -8.18
CA ALA A 249 -6.75 20.79 -8.35
C ALA A 249 -6.86 20.31 -9.80
#